data_9f13ebdd18b193aadfe9c916732387d9
#
_entry.id   9f13ebdd18b193aadfe9c916732387d9
#
_cell.length_a   1.000
_cell.length_b   1.000
_cell.length_c   1.000
_cell.angle_alpha   90.00
_cell.angle_beta   90.00
_cell.angle_gamma   90.00
#
_symmetry.space_group_name_H-M   'P 1'
#
loop_
_entity.id
_entity.type
_entity.pdbx_description
1 polymer ?
#
loop_
_entity_poly.entity_id
_entity_poly.type
_entity_poly.pdbx_seq_one_letter_code
_entity_poly.pdbx_strand_id
1 'polypeptide(L)'
;MKQNTNALMKMLAAWNERDLNQIRTHIDQSIAENVVFADPTNLIHGRDAFEEMIKEFRLKYPESILKPTSGVDSHNNRFRYSWESYVGETQIFKGFDVVKLNENGLVERVDGFFGDLPPLES
;
A
#
# COMPACT_ATOMS: atom_id res chain seq x y z
N MET A 1 15.87 18.60 -1.03
CA MET A 1 16.19 17.24 -0.57
C MET A 1 15.27 16.24 -1.24
N LYS A 2 15.82 15.18 -1.81
CA LYS A 2 15.01 14.15 -2.45
C LYS A 2 14.24 13.36 -1.42
N GLN A 3 12.98 13.07 -1.72
CA GLN A 3 12.17 12.13 -0.95
C GLN A 3 12.72 10.72 -1.15
N ASN A 4 12.81 9.93 -0.07
CA ASN A 4 13.15 8.52 -0.18
C ASN A 4 11.85 7.72 -0.37
N THR A 5 11.54 7.38 -1.62
CA THR A 5 10.33 6.63 -1.98
C THR A 5 10.60 5.16 -2.28
N ASN A 6 11.83 4.67 -2.03
CA ASN A 6 12.18 3.29 -2.37
C ASN A 6 11.27 2.25 -1.70
N ALA A 7 10.99 2.43 -0.41
CA ALA A 7 10.12 1.50 0.32
C ALA A 7 8.70 1.52 -0.25
N LEU A 8 8.21 2.71 -0.64
CA LEU A 8 6.87 2.83 -1.24
C LEU A 8 6.79 2.11 -2.57
N MET A 9 7.83 2.23 -3.40
CA MET A 9 7.87 1.56 -4.70
C MET A 9 7.93 0.05 -4.55
N LYS A 10 8.68 -0.46 -3.58
CA LYS A 10 8.76 -1.89 -3.30
C LYS A 10 7.46 -2.43 -2.70
N MET A 11 6.80 -1.66 -1.85
CA MET A 11 5.48 -2.02 -1.34
C MET A 11 4.48 -2.11 -2.49
N LEU A 12 4.50 -1.15 -3.42
CA LEU A 12 3.67 -1.20 -4.62
C LEU A 12 3.96 -2.45 -5.45
N ALA A 13 5.25 -2.80 -5.60
CA ALA A 13 5.65 -4.01 -6.33
C ALA A 13 5.08 -5.27 -5.67
N ALA A 14 5.02 -5.31 -4.33
CA ALA A 14 4.42 -6.43 -3.61
C ALA A 14 2.93 -6.58 -3.95
N TRP A 15 2.18 -5.48 -3.96
CA TRP A 15 0.77 -5.51 -4.32
C TRP A 15 0.52 -5.93 -5.77
N ASN A 16 1.46 -5.66 -6.68
CA ASN A 16 1.36 -5.99 -8.10
C ASN A 16 2.03 -7.30 -8.48
N GLU A 17 2.65 -8.00 -7.52
CA GLU A 17 3.38 -9.23 -7.80
C GLU A 17 2.41 -10.37 -8.14
N ARG A 18 2.56 -10.95 -9.31
CA ARG A 18 1.70 -12.05 -9.76
C ARG A 18 2.17 -13.42 -9.26
N ASP A 19 3.47 -13.56 -8.99
CA ASP A 19 4.02 -14.78 -8.39
C ASP A 19 3.90 -14.67 -6.87
N LEU A 20 2.98 -15.45 -6.31
CA LEU A 20 2.71 -15.41 -4.87
C LEU A 20 3.96 -15.71 -4.03
N ASN A 21 4.88 -16.51 -4.58
CA ASN A 21 6.12 -16.88 -3.88
C ASN A 21 7.14 -15.73 -3.84
N GLN A 22 6.95 -14.67 -4.62
CA GLN A 22 7.84 -13.51 -4.64
C GLN A 22 7.35 -12.33 -3.79
N ILE A 23 6.11 -12.40 -3.31
CA ILE A 23 5.52 -11.30 -2.51
C ILE A 23 6.35 -11.05 -1.26
N ARG A 24 6.76 -12.11 -0.55
CA ARG A 24 7.54 -11.96 0.69
C ARG A 24 8.87 -11.25 0.46
N THR A 25 9.52 -11.48 -0.67
CA THR A 25 10.78 -10.82 -1.00
C THR A 25 10.61 -9.29 -1.03
N HIS A 26 9.53 -8.80 -1.67
CA HIS A 26 9.23 -7.37 -1.69
C HIS A 26 8.92 -6.84 -0.27
N ILE A 27 8.19 -7.60 0.52
CA ILE A 27 7.84 -7.21 1.88
C ILE A 27 9.10 -7.07 2.75
N ASP A 28 9.98 -8.05 2.71
CA ASP A 28 11.20 -8.04 3.53
C ASP A 28 12.11 -6.86 3.19
N GLN A 29 12.03 -6.35 1.96
CA GLN A 29 12.83 -5.23 1.49
C GLN A 29 12.21 -3.86 1.79
N SER A 30 10.95 -3.80 2.19
CA SER A 30 10.22 -2.53 2.27
C SER A 30 9.41 -2.33 3.54
N ILE A 31 9.04 -3.40 4.22
CA ILE A 31 8.09 -3.37 5.34
C ILE A 31 8.80 -3.72 6.63
N ALA A 32 8.59 -2.92 7.67
CA ALA A 32 9.16 -3.18 8.99
C ALA A 32 8.52 -4.41 9.64
N GLU A 33 9.26 -5.09 10.50
CA GLU A 33 8.75 -6.27 11.21
C GLU A 33 7.52 -5.96 12.06
N ASN A 34 7.46 -4.76 12.61
CA ASN A 34 6.38 -4.32 13.49
C ASN A 34 5.31 -3.50 12.77
N VAL A 35 5.18 -3.67 11.46
CA VAL A 35 4.24 -2.88 10.65
C VAL A 35 2.80 -3.00 11.15
N VAL A 36 2.08 -1.90 11.07
CA VAL A 36 0.62 -1.86 11.24
C VAL A 36 0.03 -1.34 9.94
N PHE A 37 -0.91 -2.09 9.38
CA PHE A 37 -1.65 -1.69 8.18
C PHE A 37 -3.14 -1.64 8.53
N ALA A 38 -3.76 -0.52 8.23
CA ALA A 38 -5.20 -0.34 8.44
C ALA A 38 -5.83 0.24 7.18
N ASP A 39 -6.91 -0.36 6.71
CA ASP A 39 -7.79 0.20 5.69
C ASP A 39 -9.22 -0.23 6.00
N PRO A 40 -10.22 0.16 5.18
CA PRO A 40 -11.62 -0.16 5.50
C PRO A 40 -11.94 -1.65 5.67
N THR A 41 -11.13 -2.54 5.10
CA THR A 41 -11.38 -3.99 5.14
C THR A 41 -10.32 -4.77 5.93
N ASN A 42 -9.24 -4.11 6.35
CA ASN A 42 -8.13 -4.80 7.01
C ASN A 42 -7.62 -4.01 8.21
N LEU A 43 -7.21 -4.73 9.24
CA LEU A 43 -6.36 -4.21 10.30
C LEU A 43 -5.42 -5.35 10.68
N ILE A 44 -4.15 -5.22 10.31
CA ILE A 44 -3.18 -6.30 10.51
C ILE A 44 -1.89 -5.76 11.14
N HIS A 45 -1.15 -6.66 11.77
CA HIS A 45 0.11 -6.39 12.43
C HIS A 45 1.16 -7.40 11.97
N GLY A 46 2.32 -6.89 11.56
CA GLY A 46 3.48 -7.70 11.23
C GLY A 46 3.54 -8.16 9.78
N ARG A 47 4.74 -8.64 9.39
CA ARG A 47 5.02 -9.03 8.00
C ARG A 47 4.23 -10.25 7.54
N ASP A 48 4.03 -11.23 8.42
CA ASP A 48 3.32 -12.46 8.03
C ASP A 48 1.87 -12.14 7.68
N ALA A 49 1.21 -11.32 8.49
CA ALA A 49 -0.16 -10.89 8.22
C ALA A 49 -0.23 -9.99 6.99
N PHE A 50 0.78 -9.15 6.76
CA PHE A 50 0.88 -8.29 5.58
C PHE A 50 0.98 -9.15 4.31
N GLU A 51 1.84 -10.16 4.33
CA GLU A 51 1.98 -11.11 3.22
C GLU A 51 0.67 -11.83 2.94
N GLU A 52 0.01 -12.34 3.97
CA GLU A 52 -1.26 -13.04 3.83
C GLU A 52 -2.34 -12.13 3.23
N MET A 53 -2.41 -10.89 3.68
CA MET A 53 -3.35 -9.91 3.16
C MET A 53 -3.16 -9.69 1.65
N ILE A 54 -1.92 -9.51 1.21
CA ILE A 54 -1.62 -9.32 -0.22
C ILE A 54 -1.96 -10.58 -1.02
N LYS A 55 -1.58 -11.76 -0.51
CA LYS A 55 -1.87 -13.02 -1.20
C LYS A 55 -3.38 -13.22 -1.39
N GLU A 56 -4.17 -12.96 -0.37
CA GLU A 56 -5.63 -13.05 -0.47
C GLU A 56 -6.17 -12.11 -1.54
N PHE A 57 -5.67 -10.88 -1.60
CA PHE A 57 -6.07 -9.92 -2.62
C PHE A 57 -5.68 -10.41 -4.02
N ARG A 58 -4.45 -10.91 -4.19
CA ARG A 58 -3.97 -11.43 -5.48
C ARG A 58 -4.76 -12.64 -5.95
N LEU A 59 -5.17 -13.51 -5.03
CA LEU A 59 -6.01 -14.67 -5.36
C LEU A 59 -7.41 -14.25 -5.79
N LYS A 60 -7.96 -13.22 -5.16
CA LYS A 60 -9.30 -12.71 -5.49
C LYS A 60 -9.31 -11.93 -6.81
N TYR A 61 -8.26 -11.16 -7.08
CA TYR A 61 -8.14 -10.31 -8.26
C TYR A 61 -6.80 -10.54 -8.96
N PRO A 62 -6.56 -11.73 -9.56
CA PRO A 62 -5.23 -12.10 -10.06
C PRO A 62 -4.73 -11.22 -11.19
N GLU A 63 -5.63 -10.58 -11.94
CA GLU A 63 -5.28 -9.71 -13.06
C GLU A 63 -5.21 -8.23 -12.70
N SER A 64 -5.45 -7.88 -11.41
CA SER A 64 -5.50 -6.48 -11.02
C SER A 64 -4.13 -5.81 -11.06
N ILE A 65 -4.15 -4.51 -11.34
CA ILE A 65 -2.98 -3.64 -11.30
C ILE A 65 -3.30 -2.45 -10.40
N LEU A 66 -2.42 -2.19 -9.46
CA LEU A 66 -2.48 -1.01 -8.58
C LEU A 66 -1.57 0.06 -9.16
N LYS A 67 -2.10 1.27 -9.36
CA LYS A 67 -1.36 2.39 -9.95
C LYS A 67 -1.41 3.61 -9.05
N PRO A 68 -0.28 4.29 -8.81
CA PRO A 68 -0.34 5.63 -8.21
C PRO A 68 -1.06 6.59 -9.16
N THR A 69 -1.86 7.48 -8.61
CA THR A 69 -2.61 8.48 -9.39
C THR A 69 -2.30 9.91 -8.99
N SER A 70 -1.33 10.10 -8.10
CA SER A 70 -0.80 11.39 -7.71
C SER A 70 0.70 11.29 -7.51
N GLY A 71 1.37 12.42 -7.40
CA GLY A 71 2.71 12.48 -6.82
C GLY A 71 2.66 12.18 -5.32
N VAL A 72 3.83 12.04 -4.71
CA VAL A 72 3.96 11.77 -3.28
C VAL A 72 4.26 13.08 -2.56
N ASP A 73 3.43 13.42 -1.58
CA ASP A 73 3.66 14.53 -0.67
C ASP A 73 4.24 13.97 0.64
N SER A 74 5.19 14.66 1.26
CA SER A 74 5.85 14.11 2.43
C SER A 74 6.35 15.18 3.40
N HIS A 75 6.41 14.80 4.67
CA HIS A 75 7.10 15.52 5.74
C HIS A 75 7.35 14.55 6.91
N ASN A 76 8.40 14.78 7.66
CA ASN A 76 8.67 14.04 8.91
C ASN A 76 8.51 12.53 8.78
N ASN A 77 9.03 11.94 7.69
CA ASN A 77 8.94 10.50 7.38
C ASN A 77 7.50 10.00 7.20
N ARG A 78 6.57 10.88 6.93
CA ARG A 78 5.20 10.55 6.55
C ARG A 78 5.00 10.92 5.10
N PHE A 79 4.27 10.05 4.38
CA PHE A 79 4.06 10.16 2.94
C PHE A 79 2.59 9.96 2.65
N ARG A 80 2.02 10.73 1.74
CA ARG A 80 0.66 10.50 1.27
C ARG A 80 0.60 10.54 -0.25
N TYR A 81 -0.27 9.72 -0.81
CA TYR A 81 -0.49 9.64 -2.25
C TYR A 81 -1.83 8.97 -2.54
N SER A 82 -2.36 9.24 -3.73
CA SER A 82 -3.58 8.59 -4.23
C SER A 82 -3.22 7.41 -5.11
N TRP A 83 -4.14 6.44 -5.19
CA TRP A 83 -3.97 5.25 -6.02
C TRP A 83 -5.32 4.76 -6.55
N GLU A 84 -5.26 3.96 -7.62
CA GLU A 84 -6.41 3.27 -8.20
C GLU A 84 -5.99 1.86 -8.57
N SER A 85 -6.91 0.89 -8.46
CA SER A 85 -6.68 -0.46 -8.92
C SER A 85 -7.69 -0.83 -10.00
N TYR A 86 -7.20 -1.58 -10.98
CA TYR A 86 -7.93 -1.92 -12.20
C TYR A 86 -7.82 -3.40 -12.51
N VAL A 87 -8.91 -3.95 -13.07
CA VAL A 87 -8.87 -5.22 -13.79
C VAL A 87 -9.18 -4.85 -15.27
N GLY A 88 -8.16 -4.94 -16.13
CA GLY A 88 -8.25 -4.39 -17.46
C GLY A 88 -8.51 -2.88 -17.42
N GLU A 89 -9.61 -2.42 -18.00
CA GLU A 89 -10.02 -1.02 -17.99
C GLU A 89 -11.01 -0.69 -16.87
N THR A 90 -11.42 -1.70 -16.09
CA THR A 90 -12.41 -1.51 -15.02
C THR A 90 -11.74 -1.16 -13.71
N GLN A 91 -12.06 0.02 -13.19
CA GLN A 91 -11.61 0.42 -11.84
C GLN A 91 -12.37 -0.40 -10.80
N ILE A 92 -11.64 -1.11 -9.92
CA ILE A 92 -12.26 -1.90 -8.85
C ILE A 92 -12.17 -1.21 -7.49
N PHE A 93 -11.09 -0.46 -7.24
CA PHE A 93 -10.92 0.33 -6.01
C PHE A 93 -10.19 1.61 -6.33
N LYS A 94 -10.40 2.61 -5.51
CA LYS A 94 -9.57 3.81 -5.47
C LYS A 94 -9.46 4.30 -4.03
N GLY A 95 -8.40 5.03 -3.75
CA GLY A 95 -8.21 5.57 -2.42
C GLY A 95 -6.93 6.37 -2.30
N PHE A 96 -6.55 6.59 -1.05
CA PHE A 96 -5.27 7.19 -0.75
C PHE A 96 -4.69 6.55 0.50
N ASP A 97 -3.38 6.62 0.61
CA ASP A 97 -2.64 6.09 1.75
C ASP A 97 -1.86 7.20 2.43
N VAL A 98 -1.74 7.07 3.75
CA VAL A 98 -0.74 7.78 4.53
C VAL A 98 0.21 6.72 5.09
N VAL A 99 1.50 6.87 4.78
CA VAL A 99 2.53 5.89 5.12
C VAL A 99 3.57 6.56 6.02
N LYS A 100 3.99 5.85 7.05
CA LYS A 100 5.11 6.30 7.90
C LYS A 100 6.27 5.33 7.75
N LEU A 101 7.48 5.87 7.51
CA LEU A 101 8.71 5.08 7.50
C LEU A 101 9.40 5.17 8.86
N ASN A 102 10.09 4.08 9.24
CA ASN A 102 10.92 4.07 10.43
C ASN A 102 12.31 4.64 10.15
N GLU A 103 13.18 4.63 11.14
CA GLU A 103 14.55 5.15 11.02
C GLU A 103 15.37 4.43 9.96
N ASN A 104 15.04 3.18 9.67
CA ASN A 104 15.74 2.37 8.67
C ASN A 104 15.14 2.52 7.27
N GLY A 105 14.15 3.40 7.10
CA GLY A 105 13.52 3.64 5.80
C GLY A 105 12.51 2.56 5.40
N LEU A 106 12.03 1.76 6.36
CA LEU A 106 11.03 0.73 6.10
C LEU A 106 9.64 1.22 6.53
N VAL A 107 8.61 0.74 5.85
CA VAL A 107 7.23 1.08 6.16
C VAL A 107 6.85 0.49 7.51
N GLU A 108 6.57 1.34 8.49
CA GLU A 108 6.12 0.88 9.80
C GLU A 108 4.62 1.08 10.02
N ARG A 109 3.98 1.91 9.19
CA ARG A 109 2.54 2.13 9.30
C ARG A 109 1.95 2.55 7.96
N VAL A 110 0.80 1.98 7.63
CA VAL A 110 -0.02 2.39 6.50
C VAL A 110 -1.44 2.62 7.00
N ASP A 111 -1.99 3.79 6.74
CA ASP A 111 -3.41 4.09 6.94
C ASP A 111 -4.02 4.38 5.59
N GLY A 112 -4.86 3.49 5.10
CA GLY A 112 -5.50 3.60 3.79
C GLY A 112 -6.98 3.93 3.92
N PHE A 113 -7.47 4.66 2.93
CA PHE A 113 -8.89 5.04 2.83
C PHE A 113 -9.36 4.78 1.42
N PHE A 114 -10.61 4.39 1.26
CA PHE A 114 -11.21 4.11 -0.04
C PHE A 114 -12.18 5.21 -0.44
N GLY A 115 -12.20 5.50 -1.74
CA GLY A 115 -13.19 6.39 -2.33
C GLY A 115 -12.95 7.87 -2.05
N ASP A 116 -13.97 8.64 -2.34
CA ASP A 116 -13.94 10.08 -2.16
C ASP A 116 -14.40 10.44 -0.74
N LEU A 117 -14.02 11.62 -0.28
CA LEU A 117 -14.53 12.14 0.97
C LEU A 117 -16.05 12.36 0.84
N PRO A 118 -16.82 12.10 1.91
CA PRO A 118 -18.25 12.39 1.87
C PRO A 118 -18.49 13.89 1.74
N PRO A 119 -19.65 14.31 1.22
CA PRO A 119 -19.97 15.74 1.17
C PRO A 119 -20.09 16.33 2.56
N LEU A 120 -19.78 17.62 2.66
CA LEU A 120 -19.92 18.33 3.91
C LEU A 120 -21.40 18.45 4.27
N GLU A 121 -21.75 18.01 5.47
CA GLU A 121 -23.11 18.17 6.00
C GLU A 121 -23.26 19.57 6.58
N SER A 122 -24.40 20.20 6.30
CA SER A 122 -24.71 21.52 6.84
C SER A 122 -25.72 21.45 7.96
#